data_fe760faf547cea14cad286a1e908565d
#
_entry.id   fe760faf547cea14cad286a1e908565d
#
_cell.length_a   1.000
_cell.length_b   1.000
_cell.length_c   1.000
_cell.angle_alpha   90.00
_cell.angle_beta   90.00
_cell.angle_gamma   90.00
#
_symmetry.space_group_name_H-M   'P 1'
#
loop_
_entity.id
_entity.type
_entity.pdbx_description
1 polymer ?
#
loop_
_entity_poly.entity_id
_entity_poly.type
_entity_poly.pdbx_seq_one_letter_code
_entity_poly.pdbx_strand_id
1 'polypeptide(L)'
;MSGILLIFGATVYVLVNVILLNQVDNILAGVAREIVRATSVDSMGELSVISLPQLDMTSNAYVQVWGSNGKLVTTSPSIGSLDKALDPIGLKTGQTMFEDSYLDGAHLRVLSVPLKLRDRLIGTLQVGASLAVADATRTNLLSTMLVISVIAVGLAMLGSWVVLGRALAPLGAITETVDQINKADDLSRRIPYHGEMQDDIGDLVVSMNQTLERLETLFTSQQRFLADVSHELRTPLTVIKGNVDLIRRIKEADEDLLNSIDQEAGRLTRLVSGLLMLAQAESGKLALNFTRVELDLLLTEVFTETRVLAGSKVHLHLNDIDQVILKGDRDRLKQVLLNLVGNAIQYTPQGGDVFLSLSKLGDQARIIVRDTGPGIPADDLPYIFERFYRAEKSRTRSKTSGFGLGLSIAKWIVEQHGGQIKAESKEGQGTTFVIWLNIVT
;
A
#
# COMPACT_ATOMS: atom_id res chain seq x y z
N MET A 1 -17.38 -13.53 -16.47
CA MET A 1 -17.26 -14.71 -17.35
C MET A 1 -18.58 -15.48 -17.52
N SER A 2 -19.30 -15.84 -16.47
CA SER A 2 -20.56 -16.62 -16.59
C SER A 2 -21.60 -15.95 -17.49
N GLY A 3 -21.75 -14.63 -17.46
CA GLY A 3 -22.67 -13.88 -18.34
C GLY A 3 -22.32 -13.97 -19.83
N ILE A 4 -21.05 -13.96 -20.17
CA ILE A 4 -20.57 -14.06 -21.56
C ILE A 4 -20.87 -15.48 -22.09
N LEU A 5 -20.60 -16.50 -21.29
CA LEU A 5 -20.90 -17.90 -21.65
C LEU A 5 -22.42 -18.14 -21.86
N LEU A 6 -23.27 -17.55 -21.02
CA LEU A 6 -24.72 -17.63 -21.17
C LEU A 6 -25.20 -16.95 -22.44
N ILE A 7 -24.73 -15.72 -22.74
CA ILE A 7 -25.10 -14.99 -23.95
C ILE A 7 -24.64 -15.76 -25.20
N PHE A 8 -23.41 -16.22 -25.19
CA PHE A 8 -22.86 -17.03 -26.29
C PHE A 8 -23.66 -18.31 -26.50
N GLY A 9 -23.93 -19.05 -25.40
CA GLY A 9 -24.74 -20.26 -25.45
C GLY A 9 -26.14 -20.04 -25.98
N ALA A 10 -26.81 -19.00 -25.50
CA ALA A 10 -28.15 -18.62 -26.01
C ALA A 10 -28.11 -18.26 -27.50
N THR A 11 -27.11 -17.53 -27.93
CA THR A 11 -26.93 -17.15 -29.33
C THR A 11 -26.75 -18.36 -30.24
N VAL A 12 -25.86 -19.29 -29.84
CA VAL A 12 -25.62 -20.52 -30.59
C VAL A 12 -26.88 -21.39 -30.65
N TYR A 13 -27.58 -21.53 -29.50
CA TYR A 13 -28.84 -22.30 -29.45
C TYR A 13 -29.90 -21.73 -30.41
N VAL A 14 -30.13 -20.40 -30.38
CA VAL A 14 -31.10 -19.74 -31.27
C VAL A 14 -30.67 -19.90 -32.73
N LEU A 15 -29.40 -19.71 -33.07
CA LEU A 15 -28.89 -19.84 -34.43
C LEU A 15 -29.10 -21.25 -34.97
N VAL A 16 -28.72 -22.28 -34.20
CA VAL A 16 -28.90 -23.68 -34.62
C VAL A 16 -30.37 -24.02 -34.77
N ASN A 17 -31.23 -23.55 -33.86
CA ASN A 17 -32.65 -23.77 -33.95
C ASN A 17 -33.26 -23.18 -35.23
N VAL A 18 -32.90 -21.94 -35.56
CA VAL A 18 -33.39 -21.27 -36.82
C VAL A 18 -32.87 -22.02 -38.06
N ILE A 19 -31.60 -22.47 -38.06
CA ILE A 19 -31.07 -23.22 -39.20
C ILE A 19 -31.79 -24.54 -39.41
N LEU A 20 -32.02 -25.32 -38.31
CA LEU A 20 -32.70 -26.60 -38.39
C LEU A 20 -34.14 -26.47 -38.88
N LEU A 21 -34.90 -25.50 -38.35
CA LEU A 21 -36.26 -25.26 -38.80
C LEU A 21 -36.30 -24.82 -40.25
N ASN A 22 -35.46 -23.89 -40.66
CA ASN A 22 -35.39 -23.44 -42.05
C ASN A 22 -35.03 -24.59 -43.03
N GLN A 23 -34.16 -25.50 -42.59
CA GLN A 23 -33.81 -26.69 -43.40
C GLN A 23 -35.05 -27.61 -43.59
N VAL A 24 -35.81 -27.86 -42.54
CA VAL A 24 -37.01 -28.68 -42.58
C VAL A 24 -38.06 -27.98 -43.46
N ASP A 25 -38.31 -26.68 -43.24
CA ASP A 25 -39.29 -25.89 -44.01
C ASP A 25 -38.97 -25.87 -45.53
N ASN A 26 -37.68 -25.79 -45.88
CA ASN A 26 -37.23 -25.86 -47.29
C ASN A 26 -37.46 -27.25 -47.91
N ILE A 27 -37.24 -28.33 -47.14
CA ILE A 27 -37.53 -29.69 -47.60
C ILE A 27 -39.02 -29.85 -47.84
N LEU A 28 -39.87 -29.44 -46.87
CA LEU A 28 -41.34 -29.53 -47.00
C LEU A 28 -41.85 -28.72 -48.18
N ALA A 29 -41.34 -27.51 -48.38
CA ALA A 29 -41.72 -26.67 -49.53
C ALA A 29 -41.28 -27.27 -50.87
N GLY A 30 -40.14 -27.97 -50.90
CA GLY A 30 -39.64 -28.73 -52.05
C GLY A 30 -40.62 -29.84 -52.43
N VAL A 31 -40.90 -30.71 -51.45
CA VAL A 31 -41.82 -31.86 -51.65
C VAL A 31 -43.24 -31.38 -52.03
N ALA A 32 -43.74 -30.36 -51.36
CA ALA A 32 -45.08 -29.82 -51.68
C ALA A 32 -45.15 -29.28 -53.11
N ARG A 33 -44.11 -28.58 -53.57
CA ARG A 33 -44.04 -28.08 -54.98
C ARG A 33 -44.02 -29.21 -56.00
N GLU A 34 -43.33 -30.29 -55.71
CA GLU A 34 -43.25 -31.44 -56.61
C GLU A 34 -44.63 -32.16 -56.68
N ILE A 35 -45.29 -32.34 -55.54
CA ILE A 35 -46.61 -32.96 -55.50
C ILE A 35 -47.66 -32.09 -56.18
N VAL A 36 -47.67 -30.80 -55.94
CA VAL A 36 -48.61 -29.83 -56.58
C VAL A 36 -48.45 -29.91 -58.14
N ARG A 37 -47.22 -30.02 -58.65
CA ARG A 37 -46.99 -30.18 -60.09
C ARG A 37 -47.47 -31.50 -60.67
N ALA A 38 -47.43 -32.58 -59.84
CA ALA A 38 -47.87 -33.91 -60.24
C ALA A 38 -49.42 -34.12 -60.07
N THR A 39 -50.07 -33.17 -59.41
CA THR A 39 -51.53 -33.24 -59.19
C THR A 39 -52.30 -32.82 -60.43
N SER A 40 -53.24 -33.65 -60.94
CA SER A 40 -54.12 -33.37 -62.04
C SER A 40 -55.55 -33.38 -61.50
N VAL A 41 -56.48 -32.74 -62.28
CA VAL A 41 -57.91 -32.69 -61.96
C VAL A 41 -58.66 -33.47 -63.07
N ASP A 42 -59.54 -34.35 -62.64
CA ASP A 42 -60.39 -35.16 -63.51
C ASP A 42 -61.36 -34.29 -64.26
N SER A 43 -61.99 -34.80 -65.36
CA SER A 43 -62.99 -34.19 -66.16
C SER A 43 -64.26 -33.80 -65.36
N MET A 44 -64.50 -34.36 -64.18
CA MET A 44 -65.56 -34.00 -63.24
C MET A 44 -65.19 -32.93 -62.25
N GLY A 45 -63.91 -32.42 -62.26
CA GLY A 45 -63.36 -31.43 -61.33
C GLY A 45 -62.95 -32.00 -59.97
N GLU A 46 -62.82 -33.31 -59.85
CA GLU A 46 -62.32 -33.98 -58.65
C GLU A 46 -60.78 -34.16 -58.74
N LEU A 47 -60.10 -34.15 -57.55
CA LEU A 47 -58.68 -34.32 -57.46
C LEU A 47 -58.33 -35.74 -57.83
N SER A 48 -57.59 -35.92 -58.90
CA SER A 48 -56.90 -37.15 -59.23
C SER A 48 -55.38 -37.00 -59.05
N VAL A 49 -54.89 -37.60 -58.05
CA VAL A 49 -53.43 -37.66 -57.84
C VAL A 49 -52.87 -38.89 -58.56
N ILE A 50 -52.28 -38.64 -59.72
CA ILE A 50 -51.87 -39.75 -60.65
C ILE A 50 -50.74 -40.58 -60.10
N SER A 51 -49.85 -40.07 -59.30
CA SER A 51 -48.92 -40.80 -58.48
C SER A 51 -48.32 -39.91 -57.45
N LEU A 52 -48.21 -40.32 -56.20
CA LEU A 52 -47.25 -39.72 -55.29
C LEU A 52 -45.89 -40.07 -55.86
N PRO A 53 -45.03 -39.09 -56.16
CA PRO A 53 -43.67 -39.40 -56.59
C PRO A 53 -43.09 -40.41 -55.59
N GLN A 54 -42.30 -41.41 -56.12
CA GLN A 54 -41.51 -42.22 -55.24
C GLN A 54 -40.51 -41.27 -54.56
N LEU A 55 -40.94 -40.70 -53.47
CA LEU A 55 -40.08 -39.91 -52.62
C LEU A 55 -38.95 -40.85 -52.18
N ASP A 56 -37.73 -40.52 -52.53
CA ASP A 56 -36.57 -41.25 -52.12
C ASP A 56 -36.76 -41.72 -50.67
N MET A 57 -36.48 -42.98 -50.40
CA MET A 57 -36.74 -43.59 -49.08
C MET A 57 -35.97 -42.91 -47.93
N THR A 58 -35.14 -41.93 -48.28
CA THR A 58 -34.38 -41.07 -47.32
C THR A 58 -35.20 -39.85 -46.79
N SER A 59 -36.31 -39.49 -47.41
CA SER A 59 -37.15 -38.42 -46.90
C SER A 59 -38.29 -38.98 -46.06
N ASN A 60 -38.20 -38.89 -44.72
CA ASN A 60 -39.29 -39.19 -43.75
C ASN A 60 -40.42 -38.11 -43.90
N ALA A 61 -40.91 -37.94 -45.15
CA ALA A 61 -41.98 -37.02 -45.42
C ALA A 61 -43.31 -37.74 -45.41
N TYR A 62 -44.24 -37.22 -44.68
CA TYR A 62 -45.60 -37.65 -44.58
C TYR A 62 -46.48 -36.78 -45.48
N VAL A 63 -47.28 -37.36 -46.34
CA VAL A 63 -48.12 -36.62 -47.28
C VAL A 63 -49.59 -37.07 -47.11
N GLN A 64 -50.47 -36.07 -47.02
CA GLN A 64 -51.91 -36.26 -47.06
C GLN A 64 -52.53 -35.24 -48.07
N VAL A 65 -53.45 -35.69 -48.85
CA VAL A 65 -54.27 -34.82 -49.73
C VAL A 65 -55.73 -34.93 -49.31
N TRP A 66 -56.29 -33.78 -48.96
CA TRP A 66 -57.69 -33.66 -48.52
C TRP A 66 -58.50 -32.95 -49.59
N GLY A 67 -59.66 -33.49 -49.87
CA GLY A 67 -60.59 -32.87 -50.78
C GLY A 67 -61.33 -31.68 -50.15
N SER A 68 -61.97 -30.85 -50.96
CA SER A 68 -62.84 -29.72 -50.51
C SER A 68 -64.03 -30.13 -49.65
N ASN A 69 -64.40 -31.43 -49.70
CA ASN A 69 -65.45 -32.03 -48.90
C ASN A 69 -64.95 -32.50 -47.52
N GLY A 70 -63.66 -32.27 -47.19
CA GLY A 70 -63.05 -32.66 -45.95
C GLY A 70 -62.79 -34.17 -45.86
N LYS A 71 -62.86 -34.93 -46.96
CA LYS A 71 -62.50 -36.36 -47.00
C LYS A 71 -61.02 -36.48 -47.43
N LEU A 72 -60.34 -37.50 -46.85
CA LEU A 72 -59.00 -37.84 -47.29
C LEU A 72 -59.02 -38.51 -48.65
N VAL A 73 -58.30 -37.91 -49.63
CA VAL A 73 -58.27 -38.39 -51.03
C VAL A 73 -57.12 -39.42 -51.16
N THR A 74 -55.94 -39.11 -50.65
CA THR A 74 -54.75 -40.00 -50.68
C THR A 74 -53.82 -39.69 -49.56
N THR A 75 -53.02 -40.68 -49.17
CA THR A 75 -51.99 -40.56 -48.12
C THR A 75 -50.73 -41.34 -48.52
N SER A 76 -49.60 -40.90 -48.06
CA SER A 76 -48.35 -41.64 -48.27
C SER A 76 -48.36 -42.93 -47.45
N PRO A 77 -47.73 -44.04 -47.94
CA PRO A 77 -47.68 -45.31 -47.26
C PRO A 77 -47.07 -45.24 -45.87
N SER A 78 -46.22 -44.25 -45.62
CA SER A 78 -45.56 -44.02 -44.33
C SER A 78 -46.48 -43.59 -43.19
N ILE A 79 -47.74 -43.21 -43.46
CA ILE A 79 -48.70 -42.79 -42.42
C ILE A 79 -49.69 -43.92 -42.10
N GLY A 80 -49.74 -44.97 -42.87
CA GLY A 80 -50.67 -46.03 -42.67
C GLY A 80 -52.15 -45.59 -42.85
N SER A 81 -53.07 -46.11 -42.06
CA SER A 81 -54.50 -45.83 -42.10
C SER A 81 -54.93 -44.65 -41.20
N LEU A 82 -54.14 -43.58 -41.14
CA LEU A 82 -54.43 -42.43 -40.27
C LEU A 82 -55.47 -41.51 -40.89
N ASP A 83 -56.70 -41.58 -40.44
CA ASP A 83 -57.83 -40.78 -40.88
C ASP A 83 -57.88 -39.35 -40.28
N LYS A 84 -56.81 -38.99 -39.51
CA LYS A 84 -56.67 -37.67 -38.88
C LYS A 84 -55.74 -36.79 -39.71
N ALA A 85 -56.12 -35.52 -39.84
CA ALA A 85 -55.27 -34.55 -40.53
C ALA A 85 -53.96 -34.31 -39.78
N LEU A 86 -52.84 -34.23 -40.52
CA LEU A 86 -51.53 -33.93 -39.94
C LEU A 86 -51.50 -32.55 -39.26
N ASP A 87 -52.20 -31.59 -39.87
CA ASP A 87 -52.43 -30.26 -39.32
C ASP A 87 -53.91 -29.87 -39.47
N PRO A 88 -54.70 -30.05 -38.39
CA PRO A 88 -56.14 -29.69 -38.42
C PRO A 88 -56.42 -28.19 -38.59
N ILE A 89 -55.47 -27.32 -38.20
CA ILE A 89 -55.57 -25.88 -38.26
C ILE A 89 -55.38 -25.45 -39.73
N GLY A 90 -54.30 -25.86 -40.36
CA GLY A 90 -54.00 -25.57 -41.75
C GLY A 90 -55.06 -26.11 -42.72
N LEU A 91 -55.68 -27.24 -42.43
CA LEU A 91 -56.78 -27.80 -43.22
C LEU A 91 -57.98 -26.85 -43.25
N LYS A 92 -58.32 -26.18 -42.15
CA LYS A 92 -59.49 -25.28 -42.01
C LYS A 92 -59.17 -23.87 -42.55
N THR A 93 -57.91 -23.41 -42.44
CA THR A 93 -57.53 -22.02 -42.74
C THR A 93 -57.47 -21.74 -44.22
N GLY A 94 -57.22 -22.74 -45.08
CA GLY A 94 -57.15 -22.59 -46.53
C GLY A 94 -56.00 -21.65 -46.99
N GLN A 95 -54.97 -21.49 -46.18
CA GLN A 95 -53.80 -20.69 -46.49
C GLN A 95 -52.55 -21.56 -46.41
N THR A 96 -51.50 -21.14 -47.13
CA THR A 96 -50.19 -21.82 -47.00
C THR A 96 -49.55 -21.43 -45.67
N MET A 97 -49.34 -22.43 -44.80
CA MET A 97 -48.74 -22.22 -43.49
C MET A 97 -47.92 -23.40 -43.04
N PHE A 98 -46.91 -23.09 -42.26
CA PHE A 98 -46.11 -24.09 -41.53
C PHE A 98 -46.58 -24.14 -40.06
N GLU A 99 -46.89 -25.33 -39.58
CA GLU A 99 -47.38 -25.51 -38.21
C GLU A 99 -46.67 -26.70 -37.57
N ASP A 100 -46.36 -26.60 -36.28
CA ASP A 100 -45.84 -27.69 -35.49
C ASP A 100 -47.02 -28.51 -34.94
N SER A 101 -47.09 -29.80 -35.25
CA SER A 101 -48.18 -30.67 -34.84
C SER A 101 -47.64 -31.87 -34.09
N TYR A 102 -48.41 -32.31 -33.10
CA TYR A 102 -48.13 -33.56 -32.35
C TYR A 102 -49.13 -34.61 -32.72
N LEU A 103 -48.64 -35.66 -33.33
CA LEU A 103 -49.50 -36.78 -33.78
C LEU A 103 -48.98 -38.08 -33.24
N ASP A 104 -49.80 -38.78 -32.44
CA ASP A 104 -49.46 -40.07 -31.81
C ASP A 104 -48.10 -40.07 -31.10
N GLY A 105 -47.71 -38.94 -30.46
CA GLY A 105 -46.44 -38.74 -29.75
C GLY A 105 -45.26 -38.32 -30.64
N ALA A 106 -45.46 -38.27 -31.95
CA ALA A 106 -44.45 -37.76 -32.87
C ALA A 106 -44.59 -36.23 -33.03
N HIS A 107 -43.49 -35.48 -32.92
CA HIS A 107 -43.42 -34.04 -33.18
C HIS A 107 -43.13 -33.86 -34.66
N LEU A 108 -44.05 -33.24 -35.33
CA LEU A 108 -44.04 -33.04 -36.79
C LEU A 108 -44.06 -31.55 -37.13
N ARG A 109 -43.31 -31.17 -38.13
CA ARG A 109 -43.48 -29.89 -38.85
C ARG A 109 -44.33 -30.15 -40.08
N VAL A 110 -45.45 -29.46 -40.23
CA VAL A 110 -46.39 -29.69 -41.31
C VAL A 110 -46.53 -28.41 -42.13
N LEU A 111 -46.43 -28.56 -43.45
CA LEU A 111 -46.76 -27.54 -44.43
C LEU A 111 -48.11 -27.83 -45.02
N SER A 112 -49.11 -26.98 -44.81
CA SER A 112 -50.42 -27.05 -45.41
C SER A 112 -50.46 -26.12 -46.62
N VAL A 113 -50.79 -26.63 -47.82
CA VAL A 113 -50.88 -25.89 -49.07
C VAL A 113 -52.25 -26.07 -49.67
N PRO A 114 -53.07 -24.98 -49.88
CA PRO A 114 -54.37 -25.07 -50.51
C PRO A 114 -54.19 -25.32 -52.01
N LEU A 115 -54.87 -26.35 -52.51
CA LEU A 115 -54.95 -26.70 -53.93
C LEU A 115 -56.10 -25.91 -54.54
N LYS A 116 -55.80 -24.97 -55.47
CA LYS A 116 -56.77 -24.13 -56.12
C LYS A 116 -56.82 -24.32 -57.63
N LEU A 117 -57.98 -24.38 -58.19
CA LEU A 117 -58.23 -24.36 -59.65
C LEU A 117 -59.08 -23.15 -60.01
N ARG A 118 -58.56 -22.21 -60.81
CA ARG A 118 -59.30 -20.95 -61.18
C ARG A 118 -59.93 -20.24 -59.97
N ASP A 119 -59.16 -20.07 -58.86
CA ASP A 119 -59.56 -19.48 -57.59
C ASP A 119 -60.57 -20.28 -56.70
N ARG A 120 -61.01 -21.43 -57.15
CA ARG A 120 -61.84 -22.30 -56.33
C ARG A 120 -60.92 -23.30 -55.55
N LEU A 121 -61.13 -23.42 -54.23
CA LEU A 121 -60.45 -24.40 -53.42
C LEU A 121 -60.96 -25.80 -53.76
N ILE A 122 -60.11 -26.65 -54.29
CA ILE A 122 -60.45 -28.05 -54.66
C ILE A 122 -59.93 -29.06 -53.61
N GLY A 123 -59.01 -28.63 -52.78
CA GLY A 123 -58.47 -29.47 -51.70
C GLY A 123 -57.29 -28.82 -50.94
N THR A 124 -56.69 -29.53 -50.01
CA THR A 124 -55.55 -29.11 -49.29
C THR A 124 -54.48 -30.24 -49.23
N LEU A 125 -53.28 -29.91 -49.65
CA LEU A 125 -52.11 -30.79 -49.49
C LEU A 125 -51.44 -30.51 -48.14
N GLN A 126 -51.20 -31.54 -47.37
CA GLN A 126 -50.41 -31.49 -46.13
C GLN A 126 -49.18 -32.33 -46.34
N VAL A 127 -48.01 -31.69 -46.08
CA VAL A 127 -46.71 -32.39 -46.11
C VAL A 127 -46.06 -32.19 -44.75
N GLY A 128 -45.81 -33.31 -44.05
CA GLY A 128 -45.19 -33.32 -42.72
C GLY A 128 -43.81 -33.93 -42.73
N ALA A 129 -42.96 -33.47 -41.88
CA ALA A 129 -41.67 -34.10 -41.58
C ALA A 129 -41.49 -34.25 -40.07
N SER A 130 -40.85 -35.34 -39.64
CA SER A 130 -40.53 -35.57 -38.23
C SER A 130 -39.43 -34.60 -37.75
N LEU A 131 -39.69 -33.92 -36.63
CA LEU A 131 -38.73 -33.09 -35.92
C LEU A 131 -37.87 -33.89 -34.93
N ALA A 132 -38.01 -35.22 -34.86
CA ALA A 132 -37.28 -36.04 -33.89
C ALA A 132 -35.77 -35.87 -33.92
N VAL A 133 -35.16 -35.71 -35.13
CA VAL A 133 -33.73 -35.46 -35.30
C VAL A 133 -33.37 -34.05 -34.81
N ALA A 134 -34.23 -33.07 -35.11
CA ALA A 134 -34.03 -31.67 -34.67
C ALA A 134 -34.13 -31.58 -33.15
N ASP A 135 -35.12 -32.25 -32.52
CA ASP A 135 -35.29 -32.28 -31.06
C ASP A 135 -34.15 -33.00 -30.34
N ALA A 136 -33.68 -34.16 -30.89
CA ALA A 136 -32.51 -34.84 -30.37
C ALA A 136 -31.27 -33.96 -30.49
N THR A 137 -31.09 -33.26 -31.59
CA THR A 137 -29.95 -32.33 -31.76
C THR A 137 -30.01 -31.16 -30.77
N ARG A 138 -31.20 -30.61 -30.51
CA ARG A 138 -31.42 -29.55 -29.50
C ARG A 138 -31.04 -30.04 -28.11
N THR A 139 -31.51 -31.24 -27.72
CA THR A 139 -31.26 -31.83 -26.40
C THR A 139 -29.77 -32.11 -26.23
N ASN A 140 -29.10 -32.68 -27.21
CA ASN A 140 -27.69 -32.96 -27.20
C ASN A 140 -26.86 -31.67 -27.13
N LEU A 141 -27.29 -30.64 -27.88
CA LEU A 141 -26.61 -29.32 -27.83
C LEU A 141 -26.70 -28.70 -26.43
N LEU A 142 -27.88 -28.70 -25.82
CA LEU A 142 -28.07 -28.17 -24.47
C LEU A 142 -27.24 -28.94 -23.44
N SER A 143 -27.26 -30.29 -23.49
CA SER A 143 -26.48 -31.10 -22.56
C SER A 143 -24.96 -30.85 -22.71
N THR A 144 -24.47 -30.79 -23.94
CA THR A 144 -23.05 -30.53 -24.24
C THR A 144 -22.65 -29.13 -23.75
N MET A 145 -23.48 -28.11 -23.99
CA MET A 145 -23.24 -26.75 -23.52
C MET A 145 -23.21 -26.67 -21.99
N LEU A 146 -24.11 -27.40 -21.32
CA LEU A 146 -24.14 -27.46 -19.86
C LEU A 146 -22.85 -28.07 -19.31
N VAL A 147 -22.39 -29.21 -19.86
CA VAL A 147 -21.15 -29.88 -19.44
C VAL A 147 -19.95 -28.95 -19.64
N ILE A 148 -19.82 -28.35 -20.82
CA ILE A 148 -18.72 -27.43 -21.12
C ILE A 148 -18.75 -26.21 -20.16
N SER A 149 -19.93 -25.67 -19.87
CA SER A 149 -20.08 -24.54 -18.94
C SER A 149 -19.65 -24.88 -17.53
N VAL A 150 -20.03 -26.07 -17.02
CA VAL A 150 -19.61 -26.55 -15.68
C VAL A 150 -18.09 -26.72 -15.62
N ILE A 151 -17.48 -27.31 -16.64
CA ILE A 151 -16.02 -27.49 -16.69
C ILE A 151 -15.33 -26.11 -16.74
N ALA A 152 -15.79 -25.20 -17.58
CA ALA A 152 -15.20 -23.88 -17.72
C ALA A 152 -15.27 -23.06 -16.43
N VAL A 153 -16.41 -23.11 -15.72
CA VAL A 153 -16.57 -22.47 -14.41
C VAL A 153 -15.64 -23.10 -13.37
N GLY A 154 -15.57 -24.44 -13.35
CA GLY A 154 -14.67 -25.17 -12.44
C GLY A 154 -13.20 -24.80 -12.65
N LEU A 155 -12.73 -24.74 -13.90
CA LEU A 155 -11.36 -24.33 -14.23
C LEU A 155 -11.10 -22.85 -13.87
N ALA A 156 -12.07 -21.97 -14.12
CA ALA A 156 -11.96 -20.56 -13.75
C ALA A 156 -11.88 -20.36 -12.23
N MET A 157 -12.67 -21.12 -11.45
CA MET A 157 -12.60 -21.09 -9.98
C MET A 157 -11.25 -21.59 -9.47
N LEU A 158 -10.77 -22.71 -10.01
CA LEU A 158 -9.46 -23.27 -9.63
C LEU A 158 -8.32 -22.29 -9.94
N GLY A 159 -8.32 -21.73 -11.14
CA GLY A 159 -7.33 -20.71 -11.55
C GLY A 159 -7.38 -19.49 -10.65
N SER A 160 -8.57 -18.94 -10.36
CA SER A 160 -8.76 -17.82 -9.47
C SER A 160 -8.26 -18.12 -8.05
N TRP A 161 -8.57 -19.30 -7.52
CA TRP A 161 -8.11 -19.72 -6.18
C TRP A 161 -6.58 -19.79 -6.08
N VAL A 162 -5.91 -20.36 -7.10
CA VAL A 162 -4.44 -20.45 -7.13
C VAL A 162 -3.79 -19.06 -7.25
N VAL A 163 -4.30 -18.22 -8.15
CA VAL A 163 -3.76 -16.87 -8.36
C VAL A 163 -3.96 -16.00 -7.12
N LEU A 164 -5.17 -16.00 -6.55
CA LEU A 164 -5.49 -15.20 -5.37
C LEU A 164 -4.70 -15.67 -4.15
N GLY A 165 -4.54 -16.98 -3.98
CA GLY A 165 -3.75 -17.57 -2.89
C GLY A 165 -2.29 -17.13 -2.93
N ARG A 166 -1.67 -17.10 -4.14
CA ARG A 166 -0.30 -16.64 -4.32
C ARG A 166 -0.16 -15.12 -4.16
N ALA A 167 -1.11 -14.36 -4.67
CA ALA A 167 -1.10 -12.90 -4.56
C ALA A 167 -1.27 -12.41 -3.12
N LEU A 168 -2.03 -13.14 -2.29
CA LEU A 168 -2.28 -12.75 -0.89
C LEU A 168 -1.33 -13.40 0.12
N ALA A 169 -0.50 -14.36 -0.28
CA ALA A 169 0.47 -15.02 0.62
C ALA A 169 1.40 -14.03 1.35
N PRO A 170 1.92 -12.94 0.73
CA PRO A 170 2.76 -11.97 1.41
C PRO A 170 2.07 -11.25 2.57
N LEU A 171 0.75 -11.04 2.50
CA LEU A 171 0.00 -10.43 3.61
C LEU A 171 0.02 -11.30 4.87
N GLY A 172 0.01 -12.62 4.70
CA GLY A 172 0.20 -13.57 5.80
C GLY A 172 1.57 -13.40 6.47
N ALA A 173 2.65 -13.27 5.70
CA ALA A 173 4.00 -13.04 6.20
C ALA A 173 4.13 -11.71 6.95
N ILE A 174 3.47 -10.64 6.47
CA ILE A 174 3.42 -9.36 7.18
C ILE A 174 2.77 -9.55 8.55
N THR A 175 1.60 -10.18 8.60
CA THR A 175 0.86 -10.39 9.86
C THR A 175 1.66 -11.22 10.85
N GLU A 176 2.29 -12.30 10.39
CA GLU A 176 3.13 -13.15 11.23
C GLU A 176 4.34 -12.42 11.78
N THR A 177 5.03 -11.63 10.94
CA THR A 177 6.19 -10.85 11.37
C THR A 177 5.81 -9.80 12.41
N VAL A 178 4.70 -9.08 12.21
CA VAL A 178 4.18 -8.10 13.19
C VAL A 178 3.81 -8.78 14.51
N ASP A 179 3.17 -9.95 14.47
CA ASP A 179 2.84 -10.71 15.68
C ASP A 179 4.10 -11.21 16.43
N GLN A 180 5.12 -11.62 15.70
CA GLN A 180 6.41 -12.01 16.28
C GLN A 180 7.15 -10.81 16.90
N ILE A 181 7.11 -9.63 16.27
CA ILE A 181 7.67 -8.39 16.84
C ILE A 181 6.96 -8.05 18.15
N ASN A 182 5.63 -8.11 18.18
CA ASN A 182 4.82 -7.81 19.37
C ASN A 182 5.09 -8.77 20.54
N LYS A 183 5.36 -10.05 20.24
CA LYS A 183 5.60 -11.07 21.27
C LYS A 183 7.03 -11.07 21.83
N ALA A 184 7.98 -10.72 20.98
CA ALA A 184 9.42 -10.80 21.33
C ALA A 184 10.04 -9.44 21.68
N ASP A 185 9.34 -8.32 21.54
CA ASP A 185 9.87 -6.95 21.62
C ASP A 185 11.12 -6.73 20.73
N ASP A 186 11.20 -7.48 19.61
CA ASP A 186 12.33 -7.51 18.71
C ASP A 186 12.03 -6.75 17.43
N LEU A 187 12.38 -5.47 17.40
CA LEU A 187 12.23 -4.58 16.25
C LEU A 187 13.27 -4.81 15.15
N SER A 188 14.25 -5.70 15.34
CA SER A 188 15.27 -5.99 14.31
C SER A 188 14.76 -6.85 13.17
N ARG A 189 13.60 -7.48 13.35
CA ARG A 189 12.99 -8.35 12.35
C ARG A 189 12.50 -7.54 11.14
N ARG A 190 12.60 -8.17 9.98
CA ARG A 190 12.14 -7.59 8.72
C ARG A 190 11.16 -8.55 8.05
N ILE A 191 10.22 -7.98 7.33
CA ILE A 191 9.22 -8.72 6.57
C ILE A 191 9.92 -9.31 5.35
N PRO A 192 9.96 -10.66 5.22
CA PRO A 192 10.54 -11.29 4.05
C PRO A 192 9.61 -11.09 2.84
N TYR A 193 10.18 -10.71 1.71
CA TYR A 193 9.44 -10.61 0.45
C TYR A 193 10.24 -11.27 -0.67
N HIS A 194 9.59 -12.20 -1.38
CA HIS A 194 10.20 -12.99 -2.46
C HIS A 194 9.52 -12.71 -3.83
N GLY A 195 8.63 -11.72 -3.91
CA GLY A 195 7.97 -11.31 -5.14
C GLY A 195 8.78 -10.30 -5.96
N GLU A 196 8.19 -9.82 -7.06
CA GLU A 196 8.79 -8.74 -7.84
C GLU A 196 8.69 -7.42 -7.05
N MET A 197 9.83 -6.75 -6.84
CA MET A 197 9.90 -5.50 -6.07
C MET A 197 9.15 -4.31 -6.72
N GLN A 198 8.54 -4.50 -7.88
CA GLN A 198 7.83 -3.45 -8.63
C GLN A 198 6.30 -3.60 -8.56
N ASP A 199 5.78 -4.48 -7.73
CA ASP A 199 4.35 -4.56 -7.48
C ASP A 199 3.93 -3.78 -6.22
N ASP A 200 2.64 -3.47 -6.12
CA ASP A 200 2.06 -2.67 -5.01
C ASP A 200 2.34 -3.30 -3.63
N ILE A 201 2.50 -4.62 -3.57
CA ILE A 201 2.79 -5.35 -2.33
C ILE A 201 4.27 -5.23 -1.98
N GLY A 202 5.17 -5.25 -2.98
CA GLY A 202 6.59 -5.00 -2.80
C GLY A 202 6.85 -3.62 -2.22
N ASP A 203 6.22 -2.59 -2.77
CA ASP A 203 6.29 -1.21 -2.27
C ASP A 203 5.79 -1.09 -0.83
N LEU A 204 4.70 -1.78 -0.49
CA LEU A 204 4.19 -1.83 0.88
C LEU A 204 5.22 -2.45 1.84
N VAL A 205 5.82 -3.59 1.47
CA VAL A 205 6.83 -4.27 2.29
C VAL A 205 8.07 -3.40 2.50
N VAL A 206 8.55 -2.74 1.44
CA VAL A 206 9.69 -1.81 1.52
C VAL A 206 9.37 -0.66 2.49
N SER A 207 8.22 0.00 2.33
CA SER A 207 7.77 1.08 3.20
C SER A 207 7.64 0.65 4.66
N MET A 208 7.11 -0.54 4.90
CA MET A 208 6.96 -1.10 6.24
C MET A 208 8.32 -1.44 6.87
N ASN A 209 9.24 -2.04 6.11
CA ASN A 209 10.59 -2.32 6.58
C ASN A 209 11.38 -1.03 6.92
N GLN A 210 11.22 0.03 6.13
CA GLN A 210 11.78 1.35 6.44
C GLN A 210 11.20 1.92 7.74
N THR A 211 9.89 1.74 7.97
CA THR A 211 9.24 2.17 9.21
C THR A 211 9.76 1.38 10.42
N LEU A 212 9.93 0.07 10.28
CA LEU A 212 10.51 -0.79 11.32
C LEU A 212 11.96 -0.39 11.63
N GLU A 213 12.78 -0.11 10.62
CA GLU A 213 14.17 0.36 10.80
C GLU A 213 14.22 1.67 11.57
N ARG A 214 13.34 2.61 11.25
CA ARG A 214 13.21 3.88 11.96
C ARG A 214 12.79 3.67 13.42
N LEU A 215 11.82 2.78 13.66
CA LEU A 215 11.37 2.44 15.02
C LEU A 215 12.49 1.77 15.83
N GLU A 216 13.21 0.82 15.26
CA GLU A 216 14.36 0.15 15.90
C GLU A 216 15.44 1.17 16.30
N THR A 217 15.77 2.09 15.37
CA THR A 217 16.75 3.15 15.64
C THR A 217 16.29 4.05 16.78
N LEU A 218 15.03 4.48 16.79
CA LEU A 218 14.46 5.30 17.85
C LEU A 218 14.43 4.56 19.19
N PHE A 219 14.00 3.30 19.20
CA PHE A 219 13.92 2.49 20.41
C PHE A 219 15.29 2.22 21.02
N THR A 220 16.26 1.84 20.18
CA THR A 220 17.65 1.61 20.61
C THR A 220 18.28 2.90 21.17
N SER A 221 18.04 4.03 20.51
CA SER A 221 18.49 5.34 20.99
C SER A 221 17.86 5.68 22.35
N GLN A 222 16.55 5.41 22.51
CA GLN A 222 15.85 5.64 23.78
C GLN A 222 16.37 4.73 24.90
N GLN A 223 16.64 3.46 24.63
CA GLN A 223 17.22 2.55 25.62
C GLN A 223 18.62 3.00 26.07
N ARG A 224 19.49 3.39 25.11
CA ARG A 224 20.81 3.95 25.44
C ARG A 224 20.68 5.19 26.30
N PHE A 225 19.79 6.11 25.91
CA PHE A 225 19.51 7.32 26.70
C PHE A 225 19.12 6.99 28.15
N LEU A 226 18.19 6.06 28.37
CA LEU A 226 17.78 5.66 29.74
C LEU A 226 18.92 5.00 30.54
N ALA A 227 19.74 4.20 29.88
CA ALA A 227 20.91 3.59 30.49
C ALA A 227 21.92 4.68 30.92
N ASP A 228 22.25 5.62 30.02
CA ASP A 228 23.18 6.71 30.28
C ASP A 228 22.69 7.62 31.42
N VAL A 229 21.42 8.01 31.41
CA VAL A 229 20.80 8.75 32.51
C VAL A 229 20.92 8.02 33.84
N SER A 230 20.65 6.72 33.84
CA SER A 230 20.75 5.89 35.05
C SER A 230 22.18 5.84 35.59
N HIS A 231 23.16 5.72 34.71
CA HIS A 231 24.58 5.73 35.09
C HIS A 231 25.03 7.09 35.61
N GLU A 232 24.68 8.19 34.94
CA GLU A 232 25.07 9.54 35.30
C GLU A 232 24.36 10.06 36.57
N LEU A 233 23.22 9.51 36.94
CA LEU A 233 22.55 9.78 38.23
C LEU A 233 23.12 8.96 39.37
N ARG A 234 23.51 7.70 39.13
CA ARG A 234 23.96 6.78 40.19
C ARG A 234 25.27 7.25 40.81
N THR A 235 26.20 7.73 40.03
CA THR A 235 27.53 8.13 40.48
C THR A 235 27.50 9.25 41.53
N PRO A 236 26.89 10.44 41.26
CA PRO A 236 26.81 11.51 42.25
C PRO A 236 25.95 11.13 43.47
N LEU A 237 24.89 10.34 43.28
CA LEU A 237 24.07 9.85 44.39
C LEU A 237 24.90 8.95 45.36
N THR A 238 25.76 8.11 44.79
CA THR A 238 26.65 7.25 45.60
C THR A 238 27.68 8.07 46.39
N VAL A 239 28.22 9.16 45.79
CA VAL A 239 29.13 10.07 46.48
C VAL A 239 28.41 10.81 47.61
N ILE A 240 27.25 11.38 47.33
CA ILE A 240 26.44 12.06 48.35
C ILE A 240 26.13 11.11 49.51
N LYS A 241 25.62 9.90 49.19
CA LYS A 241 25.32 8.90 50.21
C LYS A 241 26.53 8.51 51.01
N GLY A 242 27.66 8.27 50.36
CA GLY A 242 28.91 7.92 51.06
C GLY A 242 29.39 9.00 52.01
N ASN A 243 29.32 10.29 51.59
CA ASN A 243 29.70 11.42 52.44
C ASN A 243 28.73 11.58 53.61
N VAL A 244 27.42 11.42 53.39
CA VAL A 244 26.40 11.46 54.48
C VAL A 244 26.65 10.32 55.49
N ASP A 245 26.93 9.08 55.00
CA ASP A 245 27.18 7.95 55.89
C ASP A 245 28.50 8.15 56.68
N LEU A 246 29.50 8.81 56.10
CA LEU A 246 30.76 9.15 56.75
C LEU A 246 30.53 10.19 57.83
N ILE A 247 29.82 11.28 57.57
CA ILE A 247 29.41 12.31 58.57
C ILE A 247 28.66 11.66 59.76
N ARG A 248 27.75 10.74 59.47
CA ARG A 248 27.02 10.02 60.53
C ARG A 248 27.90 9.17 61.44
N ARG A 249 29.00 8.57 60.89
CA ARG A 249 29.94 7.73 61.64
C ARG A 249 30.90 8.56 62.46
N ILE A 250 31.44 9.63 61.87
CA ILE A 250 32.42 10.49 62.54
C ILE A 250 31.74 11.42 63.57
N LYS A 251 30.45 11.67 63.43
CA LYS A 251 29.63 12.62 64.21
C LYS A 251 30.14 14.08 64.19
N GLU A 252 31.01 14.37 63.23
CA GLU A 252 31.53 15.72 62.99
C GLU A 252 31.26 16.07 61.52
N ALA A 253 30.71 17.26 61.27
CA ALA A 253 30.47 17.76 59.90
C ALA A 253 31.80 18.40 59.41
N ASP A 254 32.58 17.67 58.65
CA ASP A 254 33.73 18.21 57.91
C ASP A 254 33.25 19.08 56.77
N GLU A 255 33.78 20.29 56.70
CA GLU A 255 33.42 21.27 55.64
C GLU A 255 33.72 20.76 54.24
N ASP A 256 34.77 19.95 54.04
CA ASP A 256 35.10 19.29 52.78
C ASP A 256 34.02 18.29 52.36
N LEU A 257 33.45 17.53 53.29
CA LEU A 257 32.37 16.57 52.99
C LEU A 257 31.09 17.30 52.62
N LEU A 258 30.77 18.40 53.32
CA LEU A 258 29.58 19.23 53.00
C LEU A 258 29.73 19.90 51.64
N ASN A 259 30.90 20.44 51.33
CA ASN A 259 31.21 21.04 50.05
C ASN A 259 31.12 20.01 48.89
N SER A 260 31.60 18.76 49.15
CA SER A 260 31.47 17.67 48.18
C SER A 260 30.01 17.29 47.93
N ILE A 261 29.17 17.27 48.97
CA ILE A 261 27.71 17.01 48.82
C ILE A 261 27.07 18.12 48.01
N ASP A 262 27.37 19.39 48.32
CA ASP A 262 26.76 20.55 47.63
C ASP A 262 27.19 20.56 46.13
N GLN A 263 28.45 20.27 45.84
CA GLN A 263 28.93 20.15 44.44
C GLN A 263 28.19 19.08 43.67
N GLU A 264 28.00 17.88 44.25
CA GLU A 264 27.31 16.79 43.55
C GLU A 264 25.80 17.04 43.45
N ALA A 265 25.18 17.70 44.46
CA ALA A 265 23.78 18.14 44.37
C ALA A 265 23.59 19.19 43.26
N GLY A 266 24.45 20.19 43.17
CA GLY A 266 24.46 21.18 42.09
C GLY A 266 24.73 20.55 40.71
N ARG A 267 25.56 19.51 40.67
CA ARG A 267 25.79 18.72 39.46
C ARG A 267 24.52 17.99 39.04
N LEU A 268 23.83 17.29 39.94
CA LEU A 268 22.55 16.63 39.66
C LEU A 268 21.47 17.60 39.16
N THR A 269 21.39 18.78 39.77
CA THR A 269 20.43 19.82 39.35
C THR A 269 20.66 20.25 37.90
N ARG A 270 21.94 20.45 37.49
CA ARG A 270 22.28 20.77 36.10
C ARG A 270 21.94 19.61 35.14
N LEU A 271 22.16 18.35 35.55
CA LEU A 271 21.80 17.17 34.74
C LEU A 271 20.30 17.13 34.52
N VAL A 272 19.50 17.20 35.58
CA VAL A 272 18.02 17.15 35.51
C VAL A 272 17.49 18.30 34.65
N SER A 273 17.99 19.52 34.85
CA SER A 273 17.58 20.67 34.04
C SER A 273 17.91 20.52 32.55
N GLY A 274 19.10 19.95 32.23
CA GLY A 274 19.49 19.63 30.86
C GLY A 274 18.59 18.57 30.23
N LEU A 275 18.25 17.52 30.98
CA LEU A 275 17.35 16.45 30.53
C LEU A 275 15.92 16.96 30.28
N LEU A 276 15.38 17.76 31.19
CA LEU A 276 14.05 18.37 31.03
C LEU A 276 14.00 19.27 29.80
N MET A 277 15.07 20.06 29.59
CA MET A 277 15.17 20.91 28.40
C MET A 277 15.18 20.09 27.11
N LEU A 278 15.99 19.03 27.04
CA LEU A 278 16.02 18.14 25.88
C LEU A 278 14.69 17.44 25.64
N ALA A 279 14.02 16.96 26.69
CA ALA A 279 12.72 16.32 26.57
C ALA A 279 11.63 17.29 26.06
N GLN A 280 11.63 18.55 26.53
CA GLN A 280 10.74 19.58 26.03
C GLN A 280 11.06 19.97 24.57
N ALA A 281 12.35 20.01 24.23
CA ALA A 281 12.85 20.28 22.90
C ALA A 281 12.37 19.23 21.89
N GLU A 282 12.49 17.96 22.22
CA GLU A 282 12.06 16.84 21.36
C GLU A 282 10.54 16.76 21.19
N SER A 283 9.81 17.07 22.25
CA SER A 283 8.34 17.10 22.16
C SER A 283 7.79 18.34 21.45
N GLY A 284 8.65 19.24 20.99
CA GLY A 284 8.23 20.52 20.38
C GLY A 284 7.54 21.49 21.34
N LYS A 285 7.59 21.19 22.65
CA LYS A 285 6.92 21.99 23.68
C LYS A 285 7.77 23.14 24.23
N LEU A 286 9.07 23.18 23.88
CA LEU A 286 9.94 24.27 24.34
C LEU A 286 9.66 25.54 23.51
N ALA A 287 8.88 26.44 24.06
CA ALA A 287 8.66 27.74 23.45
C ALA A 287 9.90 28.63 23.62
N LEU A 288 10.48 29.10 22.51
CA LEU A 288 11.55 30.08 22.52
C LEU A 288 10.95 31.49 22.51
N ASN A 289 11.52 32.37 23.34
CA ASN A 289 11.10 33.78 23.39
C ASN A 289 11.99 34.63 22.47
N PHE A 290 11.60 34.73 21.20
CA PHE A 290 12.35 35.49 20.20
C PHE A 290 12.18 37.01 20.41
N THR A 291 13.24 37.64 20.85
CA THR A 291 13.36 39.10 21.02
C THR A 291 14.54 39.65 20.21
N ARG A 292 14.67 40.95 20.17
CA ARG A 292 15.86 41.62 19.62
C ARG A 292 17.05 41.35 20.54
N VAL A 293 18.11 40.76 20.02
CA VAL A 293 19.33 40.42 20.77
C VAL A 293 20.54 41.11 20.13
N GLU A 294 21.27 41.87 20.94
CA GLU A 294 22.54 42.49 20.60
C GLU A 294 23.64 41.46 20.96
N LEU A 295 24.18 40.77 19.95
CA LEU A 295 25.13 39.64 20.15
C LEU A 295 26.48 40.13 20.69
N ASP A 296 26.94 41.31 20.29
CA ASP A 296 28.15 41.93 20.79
C ASP A 296 28.08 42.15 22.31
N LEU A 297 26.96 42.69 22.81
CA LEU A 297 26.74 42.85 24.24
C LEU A 297 26.64 41.50 24.97
N LEU A 298 25.92 40.54 24.37
CA LEU A 298 25.76 39.21 24.94
C LEU A 298 27.12 38.45 25.03
N LEU A 299 27.97 38.56 23.99
CA LEU A 299 29.28 37.93 23.99
C LEU A 299 30.21 38.59 25.03
N THR A 300 30.13 39.91 25.17
CA THR A 300 30.89 40.66 26.17
C THR A 300 30.48 40.31 27.60
N GLU A 301 29.18 40.12 27.84
CA GLU A 301 28.66 39.65 29.12
C GLU A 301 29.19 38.26 29.45
N VAL A 302 29.09 37.27 28.51
CA VAL A 302 29.65 35.92 28.68
C VAL A 302 31.14 35.95 28.92
N PHE A 303 31.87 36.75 28.18
CA PHE A 303 33.31 36.94 28.38
C PHE A 303 33.62 37.40 29.81
N THR A 304 32.91 38.41 30.34
CA THR A 304 33.12 38.96 31.68
C THR A 304 32.79 37.90 32.76
N GLU A 305 31.70 37.20 32.59
CA GLU A 305 31.28 36.13 33.52
C GLU A 305 32.29 34.95 33.53
N THR A 306 32.72 34.50 32.36
CA THR A 306 33.63 33.35 32.23
C THR A 306 35.06 33.70 32.58
N ARG A 307 35.48 34.99 32.48
CA ARG A 307 36.78 35.44 32.91
C ARG A 307 37.04 35.19 34.41
N VAL A 308 36.01 35.35 35.22
CA VAL A 308 36.10 35.02 36.65
C VAL A 308 36.31 33.52 36.86
N LEU A 309 35.63 32.68 36.08
CA LEU A 309 35.78 31.20 36.12
C LEU A 309 37.13 30.74 35.57
N ALA A 310 37.68 31.43 34.59
CA ALA A 310 39.00 31.13 34.01
C ALA A 310 40.12 31.36 35.04
N GLY A 311 39.97 32.39 35.88
CA GLY A 311 40.92 32.71 36.94
C GLY A 311 42.35 32.85 36.38
N SER A 312 43.28 32.13 37.02
CA SER A 312 44.70 32.01 36.56
C SER A 312 44.96 30.78 35.71
N LYS A 313 43.92 29.98 35.38
CA LYS A 313 44.10 28.73 34.65
C LYS A 313 44.36 28.95 33.17
N VAL A 314 43.59 29.83 32.52
CA VAL A 314 43.68 30.10 31.09
C VAL A 314 43.55 31.61 30.80
N HIS A 315 44.16 32.06 29.69
CA HIS A 315 44.04 33.43 29.23
C HIS A 315 42.83 33.53 28.27
N LEU A 316 41.86 34.34 28.65
CA LEU A 316 40.66 34.55 27.83
C LEU A 316 40.86 35.85 27.02
N HIS A 317 40.71 35.71 25.69
CA HIS A 317 40.90 36.82 24.76
C HIS A 317 39.58 37.14 24.04
N LEU A 318 39.24 38.40 23.99
CA LEU A 318 38.12 38.90 23.20
C LEU A 318 38.72 39.64 21.99
N ASN A 319 38.57 39.00 20.82
CA ASN A 319 39.09 39.55 19.54
C ASN A 319 38.03 40.42 18.87
N ASP A 320 38.13 40.56 17.55
CA ASP A 320 37.24 41.42 16.76
C ASP A 320 35.76 41.10 17.05
N ILE A 321 35.00 42.17 17.40
CA ILE A 321 33.56 42.08 17.68
C ILE A 321 32.85 43.09 16.83
N ASP A 322 32.11 42.60 15.85
CA ASP A 322 31.20 43.43 15.07
C ASP A 322 29.89 43.66 15.83
N GLN A 323 29.29 44.83 15.66
CA GLN A 323 27.92 45.03 16.17
C GLN A 323 26.92 44.25 15.34
N VAL A 324 26.26 43.27 15.98
CA VAL A 324 25.30 42.39 15.34
C VAL A 324 24.04 42.31 16.16
N ILE A 325 22.92 42.60 15.52
CA ILE A 325 21.60 42.45 16.11
C ILE A 325 20.84 41.36 15.34
N LEU A 326 20.25 40.44 16.06
CA LEU A 326 19.39 39.42 15.47
C LEU A 326 18.13 39.20 16.31
N LYS A 327 17.16 38.47 15.75
CA LYS A 327 15.96 38.00 16.47
C LYS A 327 16.23 36.63 17.06
N GLY A 328 16.25 36.53 18.37
CA GLY A 328 16.54 35.27 19.06
C GLY A 328 16.11 35.24 20.52
N ASP A 329 16.26 34.12 21.15
CA ASP A 329 16.09 33.95 22.59
C ASP A 329 17.42 34.20 23.29
N ARG A 330 17.52 35.38 23.97
CA ARG A 330 18.74 35.85 24.60
C ARG A 330 19.30 34.86 25.62
N ASP A 331 18.46 34.32 26.47
CA ASP A 331 18.88 33.42 27.53
C ASP A 331 19.41 32.08 26.98
N ARG A 332 18.78 31.59 25.92
CA ARG A 332 19.21 30.37 25.24
C ARG A 332 20.51 30.58 24.46
N LEU A 333 20.66 31.70 23.77
CA LEU A 333 21.93 32.05 23.11
C LEU A 333 23.07 32.27 24.14
N LYS A 334 22.77 32.91 25.30
CA LYS A 334 23.72 32.97 26.41
C LYS A 334 24.15 31.57 26.87
N GLN A 335 23.19 30.66 27.02
CA GLN A 335 23.48 29.26 27.41
C GLN A 335 24.38 28.54 26.41
N VAL A 336 24.20 28.77 25.10
CA VAL A 336 25.10 28.23 24.05
C VAL A 336 26.52 28.71 24.28
N LEU A 337 26.71 30.03 24.43
CA LEU A 337 28.01 30.63 24.60
C LEU A 337 28.70 30.14 25.88
N LEU A 338 27.95 30.09 26.99
CA LEU A 338 28.48 29.56 28.27
C LEU A 338 28.90 28.12 28.15
N ASN A 339 28.17 27.29 27.45
CA ASN A 339 28.52 25.89 27.22
C ASN A 339 29.82 25.76 26.40
N LEU A 340 29.99 26.55 25.34
CA LEU A 340 31.19 26.48 24.48
C LEU A 340 32.42 27.04 25.20
N VAL A 341 32.27 28.23 25.80
CA VAL A 341 33.39 28.90 26.50
C VAL A 341 33.75 28.08 27.73
N GLY A 342 32.78 27.57 28.49
CA GLY A 342 33.01 26.69 29.61
C GLY A 342 33.79 25.43 29.24
N ASN A 343 33.45 24.78 28.13
CA ASN A 343 34.21 23.64 27.59
C ASN A 343 35.64 24.06 27.22
N ALA A 344 35.81 25.19 26.50
CA ALA A 344 37.13 25.69 26.14
C ALA A 344 38.02 25.92 27.36
N ILE A 345 37.50 26.59 28.39
CA ILE A 345 38.24 26.82 29.67
C ILE A 345 38.56 25.49 30.38
N GLN A 346 37.60 24.57 30.38
CA GLN A 346 37.74 23.29 31.08
C GLN A 346 38.85 22.42 30.48
N TYR A 347 38.87 22.31 29.14
CA TYR A 347 39.79 21.40 28.45
C TYR A 347 41.15 22.04 28.12
N THR A 348 41.27 23.35 28.13
CA THR A 348 42.56 24.02 27.94
C THR A 348 43.47 23.82 29.17
N PRO A 349 44.71 23.39 28.97
CA PRO A 349 45.68 23.27 30.05
C PRO A 349 45.97 24.64 30.70
N GLN A 350 46.60 24.60 31.88
CA GLN A 350 47.03 25.79 32.59
C GLN A 350 48.04 26.60 31.72
N GLY A 351 47.81 27.89 31.61
CA GLY A 351 48.62 28.82 30.78
C GLY A 351 48.23 28.85 29.29
N GLY A 352 47.21 28.07 28.88
CA GLY A 352 46.71 28.12 27.50
C GLY A 352 45.72 29.25 27.27
N ASP A 353 45.30 29.40 26.01
CA ASP A 353 44.53 30.55 25.52
C ASP A 353 43.15 30.11 25.00
N VAL A 354 42.14 30.93 25.23
CA VAL A 354 40.79 30.78 24.67
C VAL A 354 40.41 32.12 24.00
N PHE A 355 40.01 32.06 22.73
CA PHE A 355 39.69 33.20 21.91
C PHE A 355 38.20 33.22 21.56
N LEU A 356 37.58 34.39 21.73
CA LEU A 356 36.19 34.65 21.31
C LEU A 356 36.20 35.74 20.25
N SER A 357 35.41 35.56 19.19
CA SER A 357 35.19 36.56 18.18
C SER A 357 33.78 36.53 17.63
N LEU A 358 33.31 37.66 17.13
CA LEU A 358 32.02 37.85 16.46
C LEU A 358 32.22 38.65 15.20
N SER A 359 31.83 38.10 14.06
CA SER A 359 31.94 38.76 12.76
C SER A 359 30.60 38.78 12.06
N LYS A 360 30.30 39.87 11.38
CA LYS A 360 29.16 40.02 10.47
C LYS A 360 29.60 39.66 9.06
N LEU A 361 29.02 38.61 8.48
CA LEU A 361 29.32 38.15 7.12
C LEU A 361 28.04 38.16 6.29
N GLY A 362 27.79 39.30 5.60
CA GLY A 362 26.52 39.49 4.87
C GLY A 362 25.33 39.44 5.81
N ASP A 363 24.43 38.51 5.56
CA ASP A 363 23.20 38.29 6.36
C ASP A 363 23.39 37.29 7.50
N GLN A 364 24.63 36.93 7.83
CA GLN A 364 24.94 36.01 8.91
C GLN A 364 25.89 36.60 9.94
N ALA A 365 25.63 36.29 11.20
CA ALA A 365 26.55 36.44 12.32
C ALA A 365 27.38 35.17 12.46
N ARG A 366 28.69 35.31 12.52
CA ARG A 366 29.61 34.21 12.79
C ARG A 366 30.28 34.42 14.16
N ILE A 367 30.00 33.49 15.09
CA ILE A 367 30.66 33.47 16.40
C ILE A 367 31.70 32.36 16.39
N ILE A 368 32.90 32.65 16.85
CA ILE A 368 33.98 31.66 16.96
C ILE A 368 34.44 31.60 18.41
N VAL A 369 34.52 30.36 18.96
CA VAL A 369 35.16 30.02 20.23
C VAL A 369 36.29 29.07 19.91
N ARG A 370 37.54 29.49 20.09
CA ARG A 370 38.75 28.72 19.82
C ARG A 370 39.55 28.52 21.09
N ASP A 371 40.06 27.33 21.33
CA ASP A 371 40.94 27.02 22.41
C ASP A 371 42.27 26.43 21.91
N THR A 372 43.29 26.48 22.76
CA THR A 372 44.61 25.85 22.56
C THR A 372 44.75 24.57 23.38
N GLY A 373 43.64 23.87 23.58
CA GLY A 373 43.56 22.62 24.33
C GLY A 373 44.16 21.41 23.58
N PRO A 374 43.94 20.20 24.10
CA PRO A 374 44.45 18.98 23.49
C PRO A 374 43.83 18.60 22.16
N GLY A 375 42.79 19.31 21.74
CA GLY A 375 42.00 18.96 20.55
C GLY A 375 41.16 17.71 20.73
N ILE A 376 40.42 17.36 19.69
CA ILE A 376 39.52 16.21 19.64
C ILE A 376 40.03 15.25 18.57
N PRO A 377 40.14 13.94 18.84
CA PRO A 377 40.49 12.95 17.84
C PRO A 377 39.51 12.97 16.66
N ALA A 378 40.01 12.68 15.46
CA ALA A 378 39.18 12.72 14.24
C ALA A 378 38.00 11.73 14.32
N ASP A 379 38.18 10.57 14.95
CA ASP A 379 37.19 9.54 15.15
C ASP A 379 36.05 9.98 16.10
N ASP A 380 36.36 10.86 17.06
CA ASP A 380 35.40 11.38 18.03
C ASP A 380 34.59 12.57 17.48
N LEU A 381 35.18 13.34 16.54
CA LEU A 381 34.63 14.61 16.05
C LEU A 381 33.17 14.52 15.50
N PRO A 382 32.77 13.46 14.79
CA PRO A 382 31.38 13.31 14.33
C PRO A 382 30.35 13.18 15.46
N TYR A 383 30.76 12.70 16.62
CA TYR A 383 29.88 12.31 17.73
C TYR A 383 29.81 13.31 18.87
N ILE A 384 30.63 14.36 18.88
CA ILE A 384 30.73 15.32 20.01
C ILE A 384 29.41 16.08 20.29
N PHE A 385 28.50 16.15 19.33
CA PHE A 385 27.18 16.75 19.49
C PHE A 385 26.09 15.75 19.89
N GLU A 386 26.45 14.45 20.01
CA GLU A 386 25.53 13.45 20.53
C GLU A 386 25.37 13.60 22.06
N ARG A 387 24.23 13.17 22.58
CA ARG A 387 23.94 13.23 24.02
C ARG A 387 24.81 12.27 24.78
N PHE A 388 25.27 12.70 25.94
CA PHE A 388 26.16 11.92 26.82
C PHE A 388 27.49 11.53 26.18
N TYR A 389 27.76 11.96 24.94
CA TYR A 389 29.03 11.64 24.31
C TYR A 389 30.20 12.35 24.98
N ARG A 390 31.27 11.61 25.23
CA ARG A 390 32.52 12.08 25.83
C ARG A 390 33.65 11.28 25.26
N ALA A 391 34.67 11.93 24.72
CA ALA A 391 35.87 11.30 24.22
C ALA A 391 36.56 10.52 25.37
N GLU A 392 37.01 9.28 25.11
CA GLU A 392 37.55 8.37 26.15
C GLU A 392 38.70 8.97 26.95
N LYS A 393 39.58 9.72 26.30
CA LYS A 393 40.69 10.41 26.95
C LYS A 393 40.24 11.51 27.92
N SER A 394 39.03 12.01 27.82
CA SER A 394 38.45 13.02 28.71
C SER A 394 37.82 12.40 29.97
N ARG A 395 37.44 11.10 29.94
CA ARG A 395 36.87 10.39 31.06
C ARG A 395 37.86 10.23 32.22
N THR A 396 39.17 10.12 31.93
CA THR A 396 40.21 9.82 32.90
C THR A 396 40.87 11.06 33.53
N ARG A 397 40.72 12.26 32.93
CA ARG A 397 41.51 13.45 33.31
C ARG A 397 40.84 14.49 34.19
N SER A 398 39.53 14.51 34.38
CA SER A 398 38.89 15.51 35.22
C SER A 398 37.74 14.99 36.07
N LYS A 399 37.89 15.12 37.40
CA LYS A 399 36.82 14.84 38.39
C LYS A 399 35.62 15.78 38.29
N THR A 400 35.75 16.88 37.53
CA THR A 400 34.73 17.95 37.37
C THR A 400 34.10 18.01 35.99
N SER A 401 34.15 16.93 35.22
CA SER A 401 33.67 16.89 33.84
C SER A 401 32.11 16.93 33.74
N GLY A 402 31.58 17.67 32.78
CA GLY A 402 30.16 17.73 32.48
C GLY A 402 29.58 16.39 31.99
N PHE A 403 28.24 16.32 31.91
CA PHE A 403 27.50 15.09 31.52
C PHE A 403 27.46 14.79 30.03
N GLY A 404 28.17 15.55 29.18
CA GLY A 404 28.06 15.38 27.72
C GLY A 404 26.77 15.92 27.11
N LEU A 405 26.01 16.74 27.85
CA LEU A 405 24.77 17.34 27.36
C LEU A 405 24.95 18.77 26.82
N GLY A 406 26.05 19.46 27.19
CA GLY A 406 26.24 20.88 26.83
C GLY A 406 26.32 21.14 25.34
N LEU A 407 27.06 20.33 24.59
CA LEU A 407 27.20 20.48 23.12
C LEU A 407 25.92 20.09 22.37
N SER A 408 25.22 19.04 22.80
CA SER A 408 23.93 18.65 22.18
C SER A 408 22.85 19.72 22.42
N ILE A 409 22.82 20.33 23.61
CA ILE A 409 21.94 21.47 23.91
C ILE A 409 22.32 22.67 23.06
N ALA A 410 23.62 23.00 22.94
CA ALA A 410 24.08 24.11 22.13
C ALA A 410 23.69 23.94 20.65
N LYS A 411 23.89 22.75 20.10
CA LYS A 411 23.48 22.42 18.74
C LYS A 411 21.98 22.62 18.54
N TRP A 412 21.17 22.04 19.41
CA TRP A 412 19.71 22.16 19.33
C TRP A 412 19.25 23.64 19.38
N ILE A 413 19.79 24.46 20.30
CA ILE A 413 19.43 25.88 20.41
C ILE A 413 19.79 26.61 19.10
N VAL A 414 20.99 26.40 18.58
CA VAL A 414 21.44 27.05 17.34
C VAL A 414 20.56 26.66 16.16
N GLU A 415 20.21 25.38 16.02
CA GLU A 415 19.31 24.88 14.98
C GLU A 415 17.91 25.48 15.09
N GLN A 416 17.37 25.64 16.30
CA GLN A 416 16.08 26.31 16.53
C GLN A 416 16.08 27.82 16.20
N HIS A 417 17.26 28.43 16.18
CA HIS A 417 17.45 29.80 15.70
C HIS A 417 17.73 29.88 14.17
N GLY A 418 17.54 28.76 13.43
CA GLY A 418 17.82 28.68 11.99
C GLY A 418 19.31 28.79 11.67
N GLY A 419 20.17 28.54 12.65
CA GLY A 419 21.62 28.62 12.53
C GLY A 419 22.29 27.27 12.32
N GLN A 420 23.61 27.28 12.27
CA GLN A 420 24.46 26.10 12.19
C GLN A 420 25.61 26.20 13.17
N ILE A 421 26.00 25.07 13.80
CA ILE A 421 27.22 24.96 14.62
C ILE A 421 28.12 23.90 14.02
N LYS A 422 29.42 24.16 13.95
CA LYS A 422 30.47 23.21 13.54
C LYS A 422 31.61 23.24 14.50
N ALA A 423 32.35 22.11 14.56
CA ALA A 423 33.60 22.00 15.29
C ALA A 423 34.70 21.59 14.31
N GLU A 424 35.83 22.29 14.40
CA GLU A 424 37.08 21.97 13.72
C GLU A 424 38.12 21.74 14.78
N SER A 425 38.76 20.57 14.78
CA SER A 425 39.75 20.21 15.79
C SER A 425 40.83 19.33 15.21
N LYS A 426 42.01 19.48 15.74
CA LYS A 426 43.12 18.60 15.47
C LYS A 426 43.81 18.26 16.78
N GLU A 427 44.07 16.98 17.04
CA GLU A 427 44.71 16.51 18.26
C GLU A 427 46.05 17.24 18.46
N GLY A 428 46.25 17.79 19.65
CA GLY A 428 47.42 18.60 20.02
C GLY A 428 47.44 20.07 19.56
N GLN A 429 46.40 20.52 18.79
CA GLN A 429 46.37 21.90 18.26
C GLN A 429 45.17 22.71 18.76
N GLY A 430 44.30 22.14 19.58
CA GLY A 430 43.09 22.80 20.09
C GLY A 430 41.84 22.53 19.28
N THR A 431 40.75 23.21 19.68
CA THR A 431 39.42 23.09 19.04
C THR A 431 38.86 24.46 18.70
N THR A 432 38.17 24.54 17.60
CA THR A 432 37.45 25.74 17.14
C THR A 432 35.99 25.39 16.92
N PHE A 433 35.11 25.97 17.72
CA PHE A 433 33.64 25.92 17.46
C PHE A 433 33.24 27.18 16.69
N VAL A 434 32.47 26.99 15.63
CA VAL A 434 31.96 28.07 14.78
C VAL A 434 30.44 27.98 14.74
N ILE A 435 29.77 29.07 15.08
CA ILE A 435 28.31 29.20 15.03
C ILE A 435 27.98 30.23 13.94
N TRP A 436 27.02 29.88 13.10
CA TRP A 436 26.39 30.81 12.16
C TRP A 436 24.94 31.02 12.56
N LEU A 437 24.51 32.28 12.64
CA LEU A 437 23.14 32.70 12.92
C LEU A 437 22.67 33.69 11.86
N ASN A 438 21.42 33.52 11.40
CA ASN A 438 20.87 34.45 10.42
C ASN A 438 20.52 35.79 11.08
N ILE A 439 20.98 36.90 10.50
CA ILE A 439 20.63 38.26 10.89
C ILE A 439 19.31 38.58 10.21
N VAL A 440 18.23 38.59 10.97
CA VAL A 440 16.92 39.05 10.49
C VAL A 440 16.83 40.50 10.82
N THR A 441 16.86 41.34 9.77
CA THR A 441 16.63 42.79 9.84
C THR A 441 15.19 43.09 10.25
#